data_f67aa40c5ab761024ab135b5d309618a
#
_entry.id   f67aa40c5ab761024ab135b5d309618a
#
_cell.length_a   1.000
_cell.length_b   1.000
_cell.length_c   1.000
_cell.angle_alpha   90.00
_cell.angle_beta   90.00
_cell.angle_gamma   90.00
#
_symmetry.space_group_name_H-M   'P 1'
#
loop_
_entity.id
_entity.type
_entity.pdbx_description
1 polymer ?
#
loop_
_entity_poly.entity_id
_entity_poly.type
_entity_poly.pdbx_seq_one_letter_code
_entity_poly.pdbx_strand_id
1 'polypeptide(L)'
;MSESLYPIKEEVDAYLKEYLAKDSEIPIRFEDDPLYENKRYRVLSLFSGCGGMDLGFEGHFLANRKSFAKDSPYIEHQLNDHWIFLKKTLFQTVFANDILPEAEKAWTVYMSRFGYSENVYHNASIVELVKMHQQGADIFPKDIDVVTGGFPCQDFSVAGKRQGFSSQKDDLGKKRAADKPTEESRGKLYYWMKQVIDIVRPKIFIAENVKGLVNLGNVKDIIQQDFASADGNGYIVLTPQVLHAGNYGVPESRERVIFIGIRRDALRPEAIKALESKVVPDEYNPYPKPTHAGTLKDKGLLPIVTTYDVLQDLDEPETTHDESQMIYSKAKYLANGSQGQIEIKLDGLGPTIRSEHHGNIEFRRLSAEHGGKHRVELKAGLKERRLTPRECALIQTFPPDYRFIIKRITGNGYHVSSSSAYKIIGNAVPPILAYHIAMRLQELWPKYFGDD
;
A
#
# COMPACT_ATOMS: atom_id res chain seq x y z
N MET A 1 -13.75 32.70 -10.97
CA MET A 1 -13.73 31.61 -9.96
C MET A 1 -12.98 30.47 -10.64
N SER A 2 -11.79 30.13 -10.19
CA SER A 2 -11.09 28.95 -10.72
C SER A 2 -11.89 27.73 -10.25
N GLU A 3 -12.33 26.90 -11.19
CA GLU A 3 -12.90 25.60 -10.85
C GLU A 3 -11.89 24.86 -9.96
N SER A 4 -12.35 24.28 -8.87
CA SER A 4 -11.53 23.46 -8.01
C SER A 4 -11.01 22.27 -8.84
N LEU A 5 -9.69 22.14 -8.92
CA LEU A 5 -9.05 21.05 -9.67
C LEU A 5 -9.03 19.74 -8.88
N TYR A 6 -9.53 19.76 -7.65
CA TYR A 6 -9.71 18.59 -6.81
C TYR A 6 -11.03 17.90 -7.17
N PRO A 7 -11.02 16.60 -7.49
CA PRO A 7 -12.25 15.93 -7.91
C PRO A 7 -13.24 15.90 -6.76
N ILE A 8 -14.39 16.47 -6.97
CA ILE A 8 -15.51 16.39 -6.03
C ILE A 8 -16.10 14.97 -6.10
N LYS A 9 -16.62 14.53 -4.96
CA LYS A 9 -17.19 13.19 -4.83
C LYS A 9 -18.26 12.90 -5.89
N GLU A 10 -19.10 13.90 -6.20
CA GLU A 10 -20.17 13.79 -7.18
C GLU A 10 -19.66 13.52 -8.59
N GLU A 11 -18.54 14.13 -9.02
CA GLU A 11 -17.93 13.90 -10.33
C GLU A 11 -17.36 12.49 -10.41
N VAL A 12 -16.67 12.05 -9.36
CA VAL A 12 -16.12 10.70 -9.27
C VAL A 12 -17.23 9.65 -9.22
N ASP A 13 -18.25 9.86 -8.38
CA ASP A 13 -19.38 8.95 -8.27
C ASP A 13 -20.19 8.89 -9.58
N ALA A 14 -20.35 10.02 -10.31
CA ALA A 14 -21.00 10.05 -11.61
C ALA A 14 -20.22 9.27 -12.66
N TYR A 15 -18.90 9.47 -12.72
CA TYR A 15 -18.02 8.71 -13.63
C TYR A 15 -18.06 7.20 -13.32
N LEU A 16 -17.89 6.83 -12.06
CA LEU A 16 -17.94 5.43 -11.64
C LEU A 16 -19.32 4.80 -11.93
N LYS A 17 -20.41 5.54 -11.72
CA LYS A 17 -21.76 5.07 -12.03
C LYS A 17 -21.97 4.87 -13.52
N GLU A 18 -21.45 5.77 -14.37
CA GLU A 18 -21.47 5.61 -15.83
C GLU A 18 -20.61 4.45 -16.28
N TYR A 19 -19.42 4.29 -15.71
CA TYR A 19 -18.52 3.17 -15.97
C TYR A 19 -19.16 1.83 -15.58
N LEU A 20 -19.69 1.74 -14.35
CA LEU A 20 -20.41 0.56 -13.87
C LEU A 20 -21.70 0.28 -14.65
N ALA A 21 -22.36 1.32 -15.19
CA ALA A 21 -23.54 1.14 -16.04
C ALA A 21 -23.18 0.60 -17.43
N LYS A 22 -22.03 0.98 -17.99
CA LYS A 22 -21.49 0.38 -19.21
C LYS A 22 -21.08 -1.09 -18.99
N ASP A 23 -20.53 -1.40 -17.84
CA ASP A 23 -20.28 -2.79 -17.40
C ASP A 23 -21.57 -3.55 -17.08
N SER A 24 -22.67 -2.90 -16.72
CA SER A 24 -23.93 -3.54 -16.31
C SER A 24 -24.87 -3.89 -17.47
N GLU A 25 -24.60 -3.42 -18.69
CA GLU A 25 -25.14 -4.00 -19.92
C GLU A 25 -24.56 -5.40 -20.20
N ILE A 26 -23.47 -5.77 -19.51
CA ILE A 26 -22.93 -7.10 -19.35
C ILE A 26 -23.32 -7.54 -17.95
N PRO A 27 -24.08 -8.67 -17.76
CA PRO A 27 -24.46 -9.11 -16.43
C PRO A 27 -23.21 -9.26 -15.56
N ILE A 28 -23.14 -8.50 -14.46
CA ILE A 28 -22.03 -8.55 -13.49
C ILE A 28 -22.13 -9.88 -12.71
N ARG A 29 -21.89 -10.93 -13.39
CA ARG A 29 -21.15 -12.07 -12.89
C ARG A 29 -19.73 -11.81 -13.37
N PHE A 30 -18.78 -11.62 -12.47
CA PHE A 30 -17.36 -11.52 -12.80
C PHE A 30 -16.85 -12.71 -13.63
N GLU A 31 -17.69 -13.66 -13.95
CA GLU A 31 -17.52 -14.83 -14.81
C GLU A 31 -17.79 -14.55 -16.30
N ASP A 32 -18.43 -13.40 -16.66
CA ASP A 32 -18.98 -13.18 -18.00
C ASP A 32 -18.49 -11.88 -18.70
N ASP A 33 -17.39 -11.23 -18.26
CA ASP A 33 -16.83 -10.06 -18.93
C ASP A 33 -16.05 -10.49 -20.19
N PRO A 34 -16.51 -10.19 -21.44
CA PRO A 34 -15.82 -10.62 -22.65
C PRO A 34 -14.46 -9.96 -22.88
N LEU A 35 -14.17 -8.80 -22.26
CA LEU A 35 -12.83 -8.19 -22.24
C LEU A 35 -11.90 -8.91 -21.25
N TYR A 36 -12.46 -9.72 -20.39
CA TYR A 36 -11.81 -10.52 -19.35
C TYR A 36 -12.31 -11.97 -19.44
N GLU A 37 -12.62 -12.45 -20.64
CA GLU A 37 -12.92 -13.85 -20.86
C GLU A 37 -11.82 -14.68 -20.18
N ASN A 38 -12.14 -15.10 -18.99
CA ASN A 38 -11.64 -16.26 -18.29
C ASN A 38 -10.36 -16.20 -17.48
N LYS A 39 -9.64 -15.10 -17.22
CA LYS A 39 -8.53 -15.23 -16.28
C LYS A 39 -8.25 -13.95 -15.50
N ARG A 40 -8.85 -13.84 -14.31
CA ARG A 40 -8.34 -12.95 -13.28
C ARG A 40 -7.41 -13.73 -12.37
N TYR A 41 -6.22 -13.22 -12.15
CA TYR A 41 -5.27 -13.77 -11.22
C TYR A 41 -5.72 -13.50 -9.80
N ARG A 42 -6.01 -14.57 -9.05
CA ARG A 42 -6.59 -14.50 -7.71
C ARG A 42 -5.52 -14.12 -6.69
N VAL A 43 -5.74 -13.03 -5.97
CA VAL A 43 -4.83 -12.49 -4.96
C VAL A 43 -5.35 -12.77 -3.56
N LEU A 44 -4.50 -13.35 -2.71
CA LEU A 44 -4.70 -13.48 -1.28
C LEU A 44 -3.78 -12.47 -0.59
N SER A 45 -4.37 -11.47 0.07
CA SER A 45 -3.66 -10.39 0.73
C SER A 45 -3.60 -10.60 2.24
N LEU A 46 -2.40 -10.63 2.80
CA LEU A 46 -2.14 -10.76 4.23
C LEU A 46 -1.63 -9.44 4.78
N PHE A 47 -2.01 -9.14 6.01
CA PHE A 47 -1.67 -7.86 6.64
C PHE A 47 -2.09 -6.67 5.76
N SER A 48 -3.27 -6.81 5.15
CA SER A 48 -3.79 -5.92 4.11
C SER A 48 -3.90 -4.46 4.56
N GLY A 49 -4.06 -4.24 5.86
CA GLY A 49 -4.28 -2.90 6.39
C GLY A 49 -5.48 -2.23 5.73
N CYS A 50 -5.34 -0.96 5.36
CA CYS A 50 -6.36 -0.26 4.60
C CYS A 50 -6.25 -0.47 3.07
N GLY A 51 -5.58 -1.54 2.61
CA GLY A 51 -5.62 -1.96 1.21
C GLY A 51 -4.73 -1.18 0.24
N GLY A 52 -3.62 -0.60 0.69
CA GLY A 52 -2.73 0.13 -0.24
C GLY A 52 -2.13 -0.77 -1.31
N MET A 53 -1.69 -1.98 -0.95
CA MET A 53 -1.20 -2.97 -1.91
C MET A 53 -2.34 -3.56 -2.73
N ASP A 54 -3.47 -3.87 -2.10
CA ASP A 54 -4.65 -4.44 -2.74
C ASP A 54 -5.17 -3.52 -3.84
N LEU A 55 -5.30 -2.22 -3.53
CA LEU A 55 -5.74 -1.21 -4.49
C LEU A 55 -4.77 -1.08 -5.68
N GLY A 56 -3.46 -1.14 -5.43
CA GLY A 56 -2.47 -1.16 -6.51
C GLY A 56 -2.60 -2.39 -7.40
N PHE A 57 -2.89 -3.56 -6.82
CA PHE A 57 -3.12 -4.79 -7.57
C PHE A 57 -4.45 -4.80 -8.32
N GLU A 58 -5.52 -4.19 -7.80
CA GLU A 58 -6.79 -4.04 -8.54
C GLU A 58 -6.68 -3.05 -9.69
N GLY A 59 -5.93 -1.97 -9.50
CA GLY A 59 -5.96 -0.84 -10.43
C GLY A 59 -7.28 -0.06 -10.35
N HIS A 60 -7.66 0.61 -11.42
CA HIS A 60 -8.92 1.37 -11.57
C HIS A 60 -9.18 2.33 -10.41
N PHE A 61 -8.22 3.19 -10.12
CA PHE A 61 -8.31 4.23 -9.10
C PHE A 61 -7.73 5.55 -9.58
N LEU A 62 -8.11 6.64 -8.92
CA LEU A 62 -7.62 7.98 -9.23
C LEU A 62 -6.18 8.18 -8.77
N ALA A 63 -5.35 8.65 -9.68
CA ALA A 63 -3.97 9.02 -9.44
C ALA A 63 -3.69 10.46 -9.90
N ASN A 64 -2.69 11.11 -9.31
CA ASN A 64 -2.25 12.40 -9.82
C ASN A 64 -1.66 12.25 -11.22
N ARG A 65 -2.02 13.16 -12.12
CA ARG A 65 -1.60 13.13 -13.53
C ARG A 65 -0.08 13.09 -13.70
N LYS A 66 0.68 13.73 -12.81
CA LYS A 66 2.15 13.78 -12.86
C LYS A 66 2.83 12.48 -12.44
N SER A 67 2.10 11.56 -11.83
CA SER A 67 2.63 10.24 -11.45
C SER A 67 2.86 9.30 -12.65
N PHE A 68 2.43 9.69 -13.85
CA PHE A 68 2.58 8.89 -15.06
C PHE A 68 2.99 9.78 -16.27
N ALA A 69 3.69 9.19 -17.25
CA ALA A 69 3.97 9.85 -18.51
C ALA A 69 2.65 10.22 -19.24
N LYS A 70 2.70 11.27 -20.08
CA LYS A 70 1.49 11.78 -20.74
C LYS A 70 0.80 10.75 -21.63
N ASP A 71 1.58 9.90 -22.25
CA ASP A 71 1.20 8.84 -23.17
C ASP A 71 1.30 7.44 -22.53
N SER A 72 1.28 7.38 -21.20
CA SER A 72 1.39 6.12 -20.49
C SER A 72 0.23 5.18 -20.86
N PRO A 73 0.54 3.91 -21.24
CA PRO A 73 -0.50 2.92 -21.57
C PRO A 73 -1.35 2.53 -20.33
N TYR A 74 -0.94 2.93 -19.13
CA TYR A 74 -1.62 2.64 -17.86
C TYR A 74 -2.75 3.62 -17.58
N ILE A 75 -2.88 4.73 -18.32
CA ILE A 75 -3.97 5.68 -18.18
C ILE A 75 -5.18 5.13 -18.93
N GLU A 76 -6.30 5.02 -18.26
CA GLU A 76 -7.59 4.65 -18.83
C GLU A 76 -8.35 5.90 -19.28
N HIS A 77 -8.50 6.85 -18.35
CA HIS A 77 -9.25 8.07 -18.58
C HIS A 77 -8.62 9.25 -17.86
N GLN A 78 -8.63 10.43 -18.48
CA GLN A 78 -8.26 11.69 -17.82
C GLN A 78 -9.54 12.36 -17.30
N LEU A 79 -9.65 12.51 -15.99
CA LEU A 79 -10.80 13.16 -15.36
C LEU A 79 -10.71 14.70 -15.52
N ASN A 80 -9.53 15.26 -15.22
CA ASN A 80 -9.21 16.68 -15.37
C ASN A 80 -7.69 16.87 -15.53
N ASP A 81 -7.20 18.11 -15.46
CA ASP A 81 -5.76 18.42 -15.64
C ASP A 81 -4.86 17.82 -14.54
N HIS A 82 -5.40 17.46 -13.39
CA HIS A 82 -4.66 16.97 -12.23
C HIS A 82 -4.89 15.49 -11.92
N TRP A 83 -6.02 14.91 -12.35
CA TRP A 83 -6.43 13.57 -11.98
C TRP A 83 -6.73 12.68 -13.18
N ILE A 84 -6.27 11.45 -13.10
CA ILE A 84 -6.47 10.39 -14.10
C ILE A 84 -6.99 9.13 -13.41
N PHE A 85 -7.78 8.35 -14.15
CA PHE A 85 -8.05 6.96 -13.79
C PHE A 85 -6.98 6.05 -14.38
N LEU A 86 -6.46 5.16 -13.54
CA LEU A 86 -5.57 4.09 -13.98
C LEU A 86 -6.39 2.90 -14.49
N LYS A 87 -5.85 2.19 -15.47
CA LYS A 87 -6.46 0.95 -15.97
C LYS A 87 -6.58 -0.08 -14.86
N LYS A 88 -7.64 -0.87 -14.94
CA LYS A 88 -7.79 -2.09 -14.17
C LYS A 88 -6.68 -3.07 -14.51
N THR A 89 -6.23 -3.84 -13.54
CA THR A 89 -5.27 -4.91 -13.76
C THR A 89 -6.01 -6.24 -13.99
N LEU A 90 -5.26 -7.30 -14.28
CA LEU A 90 -5.79 -8.68 -14.32
C LEU A 90 -5.82 -9.35 -12.94
N PHE A 91 -5.42 -8.66 -11.87
CA PHE A 91 -5.45 -9.17 -10.51
C PHE A 91 -6.78 -8.88 -9.82
N GLN A 92 -7.21 -9.80 -8.95
CA GLN A 92 -8.42 -9.66 -8.14
C GLN A 92 -8.16 -10.17 -6.73
N THR A 93 -8.39 -9.33 -5.73
CA THR A 93 -8.30 -9.71 -4.33
C THR A 93 -9.49 -10.59 -3.94
N VAL A 94 -9.26 -11.85 -3.62
CA VAL A 94 -10.31 -12.79 -3.23
C VAL A 94 -10.31 -13.11 -1.74
N PHE A 95 -9.26 -12.66 -1.04
CA PHE A 95 -9.10 -12.78 0.41
C PHE A 95 -8.20 -11.65 0.89
N ALA A 96 -8.60 -10.94 1.92
CA ALA A 96 -7.82 -9.92 2.60
C ALA A 96 -7.85 -10.19 4.11
N ASN A 97 -6.76 -9.86 4.82
CA ASN A 97 -6.66 -10.11 6.26
C ASN A 97 -5.85 -9.05 7.00
N ASP A 98 -6.37 -8.57 8.10
CA ASP A 98 -5.64 -7.79 9.11
C ASP A 98 -6.32 -7.94 10.48
N ILE A 99 -5.61 -7.60 11.56
CA ILE A 99 -6.15 -7.62 12.92
C ILE A 99 -6.82 -6.31 13.34
N LEU A 100 -6.71 -5.26 12.53
CA LEU A 100 -7.17 -3.91 12.86
C LEU A 100 -8.60 -3.67 12.33
N PRO A 101 -9.63 -3.56 13.20
CA PRO A 101 -11.01 -3.30 12.76
C PRO A 101 -11.16 -1.99 12.00
N GLU A 102 -10.36 -0.97 12.33
CA GLU A 102 -10.36 0.29 11.61
C GLU A 102 -9.80 0.16 10.18
N ALA A 103 -8.86 -0.77 9.97
CA ALA A 103 -8.32 -1.07 8.65
C ALA A 103 -9.35 -1.81 7.78
N GLU A 104 -9.98 -2.86 8.33
CA GLU A 104 -11.12 -3.55 7.71
C GLU A 104 -12.20 -2.56 7.28
N LYS A 105 -12.59 -1.65 8.17
CA LYS A 105 -13.67 -0.69 7.88
C LYS A 105 -13.31 0.26 6.74
N ALA A 106 -12.08 0.79 6.74
CA ALA A 106 -11.59 1.67 5.67
C ALA A 106 -11.53 0.92 4.33
N TRP A 107 -10.98 -0.29 4.32
CA TRP A 107 -10.90 -1.18 3.16
C TRP A 107 -12.29 -1.49 2.59
N THR A 108 -13.20 -1.99 3.41
CA THR A 108 -14.54 -2.42 2.99
C THR A 108 -15.34 -1.26 2.40
N VAL A 109 -15.29 -0.07 3.03
CA VAL A 109 -16.01 1.12 2.54
C VAL A 109 -15.51 1.55 1.16
N TYR A 110 -14.21 1.44 0.88
CA TYR A 110 -13.70 1.81 -0.43
C TYR A 110 -13.88 0.70 -1.46
N MET A 111 -13.53 -0.54 -1.11
CA MET A 111 -13.51 -1.67 -2.04
C MET A 111 -14.93 -2.17 -2.41
N SER A 112 -15.95 -1.85 -1.61
CA SER A 112 -17.34 -2.18 -1.95
C SER A 112 -17.80 -1.63 -3.32
N ARG A 113 -17.18 -0.55 -3.80
CA ARG A 113 -17.45 0.01 -5.13
C ARG A 113 -17.04 -0.90 -6.29
N PHE A 114 -16.14 -1.85 -6.04
CA PHE A 114 -15.72 -2.87 -7.01
C PHE A 114 -16.56 -4.15 -6.92
N GLY A 115 -17.67 -4.12 -6.17
CA GLY A 115 -18.57 -5.26 -5.99
C GLY A 115 -18.08 -6.28 -4.94
N TYR A 116 -17.05 -5.96 -4.16
CA TYR A 116 -16.59 -6.86 -3.09
C TYR A 116 -17.62 -7.00 -1.97
N SER A 117 -17.88 -8.24 -1.58
CA SER A 117 -18.68 -8.55 -0.39
C SER A 117 -17.87 -8.34 0.89
N GLU A 118 -18.54 -8.14 2.01
CA GLU A 118 -17.90 -8.03 3.34
C GLU A 118 -17.12 -9.30 3.73
N ASN A 119 -17.41 -10.43 3.09
CA ASN A 119 -16.78 -11.74 3.37
C ASN A 119 -15.36 -11.87 2.81
N VAL A 120 -14.87 -10.93 2.00
CA VAL A 120 -13.51 -10.96 1.46
C VAL A 120 -12.49 -10.56 2.51
N TYR A 121 -12.85 -9.66 3.43
CA TYR A 121 -11.94 -9.18 4.47
C TYR A 121 -12.14 -9.93 5.80
N HIS A 122 -11.08 -10.53 6.33
CA HIS A 122 -11.06 -11.31 7.55
C HIS A 122 -10.32 -10.54 8.66
N ASN A 123 -11.08 -9.96 9.60
CA ASN A 123 -10.51 -9.28 10.75
C ASN A 123 -10.15 -10.29 11.85
N ALA A 124 -9.01 -10.94 11.70
CA ALA A 124 -8.53 -11.98 12.61
C ALA A 124 -7.00 -12.05 12.60
N SER A 125 -6.42 -12.68 13.62
CA SER A 125 -5.00 -13.02 13.62
C SER A 125 -4.69 -14.06 12.54
N ILE A 126 -3.66 -13.82 11.72
CA ILE A 126 -3.19 -14.82 10.75
C ILE A 126 -2.73 -16.13 11.42
N VAL A 127 -2.23 -16.03 12.64
CA VAL A 127 -1.83 -17.19 13.47
C VAL A 127 -3.03 -18.07 13.75
N GLU A 128 -4.16 -17.47 14.14
CA GLU A 128 -5.41 -18.19 14.41
C GLU A 128 -5.98 -18.81 13.13
N LEU A 129 -6.00 -18.05 12.04
CA LEU A 129 -6.52 -18.53 10.75
C LEU A 129 -5.74 -19.75 10.24
N VAL A 130 -4.40 -19.72 10.32
CA VAL A 130 -3.55 -20.86 9.93
C VAL A 130 -3.80 -22.07 10.85
N LYS A 131 -3.89 -21.87 12.18
CA LYS A 131 -4.16 -22.96 13.12
C LYS A 131 -5.54 -23.59 12.87
N MET A 132 -6.57 -22.79 12.63
CA MET A 132 -7.90 -23.27 12.28
C MET A 132 -7.88 -24.10 10.98
N HIS A 133 -7.16 -23.62 9.97
CA HIS A 133 -6.98 -24.37 8.70
C HIS A 133 -6.29 -25.72 8.94
N GLN A 134 -5.22 -25.75 9.73
CA GLN A 134 -4.48 -26.98 10.10
C GLN A 134 -5.36 -27.97 10.90
N GLN A 135 -6.38 -27.48 11.60
CA GLN A 135 -7.39 -28.29 12.31
C GLN A 135 -8.52 -28.76 11.41
N GLY A 136 -8.47 -28.47 10.11
CA GLY A 136 -9.45 -28.94 9.11
C GLY A 136 -10.54 -27.93 8.74
N ALA A 137 -10.47 -26.69 9.21
CA ALA A 137 -11.37 -25.64 8.74
C ALA A 137 -10.99 -25.19 7.32
N ASP A 138 -11.95 -24.92 6.46
CA ASP A 138 -11.74 -24.39 5.10
C ASP A 138 -11.62 -22.86 5.17
N ILE A 139 -10.42 -22.37 5.49
CA ILE A 139 -10.17 -20.94 5.74
C ILE A 139 -9.70 -20.23 4.48
N PHE A 140 -8.72 -20.80 3.76
CA PHE A 140 -8.09 -20.13 2.63
C PHE A 140 -8.70 -20.56 1.30
N PRO A 141 -9.00 -19.60 0.38
CA PRO A 141 -9.50 -19.93 -0.94
C PRO A 141 -8.51 -20.83 -1.71
N LYS A 142 -9.06 -21.68 -2.58
CA LYS A 142 -8.27 -22.49 -3.53
C LYS A 142 -7.87 -21.66 -4.74
N ASP A 143 -6.93 -22.18 -5.52
CA ASP A 143 -6.50 -21.61 -6.81
C ASP A 143 -6.02 -20.15 -6.69
N ILE A 144 -5.19 -19.90 -5.68
CA ILE A 144 -4.56 -18.59 -5.48
C ILE A 144 -3.34 -18.47 -6.40
N ASP A 145 -3.34 -17.44 -7.23
CA ASP A 145 -2.22 -17.14 -8.13
C ASP A 145 -1.14 -16.31 -7.43
N VAL A 146 -1.54 -15.34 -6.60
CA VAL A 146 -0.61 -14.43 -5.93
C VAL A 146 -0.94 -14.32 -4.43
N VAL A 147 0.09 -14.40 -3.58
CA VAL A 147 0.01 -13.99 -2.17
C VAL A 147 0.78 -12.69 -2.00
N THR A 148 0.13 -11.67 -1.47
CA THR A 148 0.77 -10.41 -1.07
C THR A 148 0.77 -10.28 0.45
N GLY A 149 1.78 -9.58 1.04
CA GLY A 149 1.76 -9.32 2.47
C GLY A 149 2.85 -8.37 2.94
N GLY A 150 2.43 -7.37 3.74
CA GLY A 150 3.32 -6.48 4.46
C GLY A 150 3.39 -6.90 5.94
N PHE A 151 4.19 -7.91 6.27
CA PHE A 151 4.24 -8.40 7.65
C PHE A 151 4.80 -7.34 8.62
N PRO A 152 4.26 -7.26 9.87
CA PRO A 152 4.64 -6.22 10.83
C PRO A 152 6.13 -6.19 11.14
N CYS A 153 6.71 -4.98 11.10
CA CYS A 153 8.14 -4.74 11.24
C CYS A 153 8.52 -3.89 12.46
N GLN A 154 7.61 -3.70 13.42
CA GLN A 154 7.85 -2.75 14.52
C GLN A 154 9.11 -3.05 15.32
N ASP A 155 9.58 -4.28 15.33
CA ASP A 155 10.82 -4.69 15.96
C ASP A 155 12.05 -4.58 15.06
N PHE A 156 11.84 -4.33 13.75
CA PHE A 156 12.90 -4.13 12.75
C PHE A 156 13.08 -2.65 12.36
N SER A 157 12.16 -1.75 12.73
CA SER A 157 12.22 -0.34 12.33
C SER A 157 13.16 0.50 13.19
N VAL A 158 13.65 1.62 12.62
CA VAL A 158 14.47 2.61 13.35
C VAL A 158 13.71 3.24 14.51
N ALA A 159 12.38 3.37 14.38
CA ALA A 159 11.50 3.91 15.42
C ALA A 159 11.11 2.86 16.48
N GLY A 160 11.31 1.57 16.20
CA GLY A 160 11.10 0.47 17.15
C GLY A 160 12.34 0.18 18.00
N LYS A 161 12.22 -0.76 18.93
CA LYS A 161 13.33 -1.17 19.81
C LYS A 161 14.39 -2.06 19.12
N ARG A 162 14.29 -2.28 17.81
CA ARG A 162 15.17 -3.13 16.99
C ARG A 162 15.39 -4.53 17.58
N GLN A 163 14.35 -5.13 18.18
CA GLN A 163 14.45 -6.44 18.83
C GLN A 163 14.43 -7.59 17.81
N GLY A 164 14.02 -7.34 16.55
CA GLY A 164 13.99 -8.33 15.49
C GLY A 164 13.20 -9.58 15.89
N PHE A 165 13.82 -10.76 15.77
CA PHE A 165 13.22 -12.04 16.17
C PHE A 165 13.05 -12.20 17.68
N SER A 166 13.60 -11.31 18.50
CA SER A 166 13.53 -11.34 19.96
C SER A 166 12.38 -10.51 20.53
N SER A 167 11.34 -10.24 19.73
CA SER A 167 10.18 -9.47 20.15
C SER A 167 9.45 -10.12 21.34
N GLN A 168 9.14 -9.30 22.36
CA GLN A 168 8.38 -9.69 23.55
C GLN A 168 6.87 -9.43 23.40
N LYS A 169 6.41 -9.06 22.20
CA LYS A 169 4.99 -8.82 21.92
C LYS A 169 4.40 -10.02 21.18
N ASP A 170 3.15 -10.33 21.48
CA ASP A 170 2.38 -11.33 20.72
C ASP A 170 1.94 -10.78 19.35
N ASP A 171 1.29 -11.62 18.56
CA ASP A 171 0.73 -11.31 17.25
C ASP A 171 -0.30 -10.17 17.31
N LEU A 172 -0.98 -9.98 18.44
CA LEU A 172 -1.90 -8.87 18.71
C LEU A 172 -1.19 -7.59 19.22
N GLY A 173 0.14 -7.62 19.39
CA GLY A 173 0.93 -6.51 19.85
C GLY A 173 0.92 -6.27 21.36
N LYS A 174 0.33 -7.17 22.18
CA LYS A 174 0.36 -7.09 23.64
C LYS A 174 1.68 -7.60 24.18
N LYS A 175 2.16 -7.01 25.29
CA LYS A 175 3.40 -7.45 25.93
C LYS A 175 3.19 -8.81 26.60
N ARG A 176 4.05 -9.77 26.30
CA ARG A 176 4.02 -11.11 26.92
C ARG A 176 4.63 -11.10 28.31
N ALA A 177 4.11 -11.97 29.16
CA ALA A 177 4.64 -12.19 30.51
C ALA A 177 5.89 -13.10 30.51
N ALA A 178 6.21 -13.77 29.40
CA ALA A 178 7.34 -14.71 29.30
C ALA A 178 8.58 -14.06 28.66
N ASP A 179 9.75 -14.33 29.22
CA ASP A 179 11.04 -13.75 28.83
C ASP A 179 11.61 -14.28 27.48
N LYS A 180 10.96 -15.23 26.83
CA LYS A 180 11.46 -15.82 25.56
C LYS A 180 10.51 -15.57 24.41
N PRO A 181 11.01 -15.16 23.22
CA PRO A 181 10.22 -15.08 21.99
C PRO A 181 9.69 -16.47 21.62
N THR A 182 8.41 -16.56 21.25
CA THR A 182 7.81 -17.77 20.69
C THR A 182 7.60 -17.61 19.20
N GLU A 183 7.22 -18.67 18.48
CA GLU A 183 6.86 -18.62 17.06
C GLU A 183 5.72 -17.65 16.77
N GLU A 184 4.87 -17.40 17.76
CA GLU A 184 3.74 -16.44 17.67
C GLU A 184 4.15 -14.98 17.94
N SER A 185 5.44 -14.69 18.18
CA SER A 185 5.88 -13.31 18.42
C SER A 185 5.82 -12.48 17.13
N ARG A 186 5.57 -11.15 17.27
CA ARG A 186 5.49 -10.23 16.12
C ARG A 186 6.71 -10.27 15.21
N GLY A 187 7.90 -10.49 15.76
CA GLY A 187 9.13 -10.62 14.99
C GLY A 187 9.18 -11.85 14.07
N LYS A 188 8.23 -12.77 14.22
CA LYS A 188 8.14 -14.01 13.42
C LYS A 188 6.88 -14.09 12.55
N LEU A 189 6.12 -13.01 12.38
CA LEU A 189 4.89 -13.04 11.56
C LEU A 189 5.16 -13.32 10.06
N TYR A 190 6.39 -13.09 9.56
CA TYR A 190 6.79 -13.55 8.24
C TYR A 190 6.69 -15.08 8.10
N TYR A 191 6.97 -15.83 9.19
CA TYR A 191 6.83 -17.28 9.21
C TYR A 191 5.38 -17.71 8.99
N TRP A 192 4.42 -17.01 9.57
CA TRP A 192 3.00 -17.30 9.36
C TRP A 192 2.54 -16.94 7.93
N MET A 193 3.12 -15.92 7.32
CA MET A 193 2.96 -15.70 5.88
C MET A 193 3.50 -16.87 5.06
N LYS A 194 4.68 -17.41 5.43
CA LYS A 194 5.23 -18.62 4.81
C LYS A 194 4.29 -19.81 4.96
N GLN A 195 3.68 -20.03 6.13
CA GLN A 195 2.70 -21.10 6.32
C GLN A 195 1.49 -20.95 5.37
N VAL A 196 1.02 -19.74 5.14
CA VAL A 196 -0.05 -19.51 4.13
C VAL A 196 0.46 -19.84 2.73
N ILE A 197 1.67 -19.44 2.39
CA ILE A 197 2.29 -19.80 1.09
C ILE A 197 2.38 -21.32 0.92
N ASP A 198 2.76 -22.05 1.97
CA ASP A 198 2.81 -23.52 1.99
C ASP A 198 1.41 -24.15 1.75
N ILE A 199 0.36 -23.54 2.32
CA ILE A 199 -1.02 -24.01 2.20
C ILE A 199 -1.60 -23.77 0.82
N VAL A 200 -1.54 -22.52 0.32
CA VAL A 200 -2.23 -22.11 -0.91
C VAL A 200 -1.39 -22.25 -2.17
N ARG A 201 -0.07 -22.44 -2.03
CA ARG A 201 0.89 -22.67 -3.11
C ARG A 201 0.72 -21.71 -4.29
N PRO A 202 0.79 -20.37 -4.09
CA PRO A 202 0.58 -19.40 -5.15
C PRO A 202 1.65 -19.53 -6.23
N LYS A 203 1.39 -19.06 -7.45
CA LYS A 203 2.42 -18.94 -8.50
C LYS A 203 3.47 -17.91 -8.14
N ILE A 204 3.04 -16.79 -7.52
CA ILE A 204 3.93 -15.71 -7.05
C ILE A 204 3.56 -15.32 -5.63
N PHE A 205 4.55 -14.97 -4.82
CA PHE A 205 4.31 -14.20 -3.61
C PHE A 205 5.15 -12.92 -3.58
N ILE A 206 4.60 -11.88 -2.94
CA ILE A 206 5.25 -10.60 -2.69
C ILE A 206 5.19 -10.31 -1.20
N ALA A 207 6.35 -10.22 -0.54
CA ALA A 207 6.44 -9.85 0.85
C ALA A 207 7.13 -8.48 0.98
N GLU A 208 6.49 -7.56 1.71
CA GLU A 208 6.97 -6.19 1.89
C GLU A 208 7.42 -5.96 3.33
N ASN A 209 8.47 -5.14 3.50
CA ASN A 209 8.87 -4.66 4.81
C ASN A 209 9.63 -3.33 4.72
N VAL A 210 9.97 -2.74 5.88
CA VAL A 210 10.78 -1.52 5.91
C VAL A 210 12.24 -1.79 5.54
N LYS A 211 12.91 -0.78 4.93
CA LYS A 211 14.35 -0.84 4.64
C LYS A 211 15.20 -1.23 5.85
N GLY A 212 14.78 -0.85 7.06
CA GLY A 212 15.52 -1.18 8.29
C GLY A 212 15.82 -2.67 8.45
N LEU A 213 14.98 -3.54 7.87
CA LEU A 213 15.16 -4.99 7.91
C LEU A 213 16.47 -5.44 7.24
N VAL A 214 16.89 -4.83 6.12
CA VAL A 214 18.12 -5.19 5.41
C VAL A 214 19.39 -4.80 6.16
N ASN A 215 19.27 -3.95 7.18
CA ASN A 215 20.39 -3.48 8.01
C ASN A 215 20.56 -4.28 9.32
N LEU A 216 19.75 -5.32 9.53
CA LEU A 216 19.76 -6.14 10.76
C LEU A 216 20.52 -7.46 10.55
N GLY A 217 21.84 -7.37 10.45
CA GLY A 217 22.68 -8.55 10.31
C GLY A 217 22.24 -9.46 9.15
N ASN A 218 21.98 -10.73 9.43
CA ASN A 218 21.56 -11.74 8.46
C ASN A 218 20.03 -11.95 8.37
N VAL A 219 19.22 -11.09 8.98
CA VAL A 219 17.74 -11.25 9.04
C VAL A 219 17.13 -11.34 7.64
N LYS A 220 17.58 -10.50 6.70
CA LYS A 220 17.10 -10.52 5.31
C LYS A 220 17.38 -11.90 4.67
N ASP A 221 18.57 -12.44 4.86
CA ASP A 221 18.99 -13.70 4.25
C ASP A 221 18.26 -14.89 4.87
N ILE A 222 18.00 -14.86 6.18
CA ILE A 222 17.17 -15.86 6.87
C ILE A 222 15.74 -15.85 6.29
N ILE A 223 15.10 -14.69 6.20
CA ILE A 223 13.75 -14.57 5.65
C ILE A 223 13.70 -15.04 4.19
N GLN A 224 14.70 -14.68 3.38
CA GLN A 224 14.80 -15.13 1.99
C GLN A 224 14.94 -16.66 1.89
N GLN A 225 15.77 -17.28 2.74
CA GLN A 225 15.95 -18.72 2.78
C GLN A 225 14.69 -19.44 3.28
N ASP A 226 14.03 -18.91 4.32
CA ASP A 226 12.79 -19.48 4.82
C ASP A 226 11.68 -19.43 3.76
N PHE A 227 11.53 -18.33 3.04
CA PHE A 227 10.59 -18.25 1.92
C PHE A 227 10.98 -19.21 0.77
N ALA A 228 12.26 -19.35 0.44
CA ALA A 228 12.69 -20.28 -0.58
C ALA A 228 12.42 -21.76 -0.19
N SER A 229 12.40 -22.06 1.12
CA SER A 229 12.07 -23.39 1.65
C SER A 229 10.58 -23.72 1.61
N ALA A 230 9.71 -22.76 1.27
CA ALA A 230 8.29 -23.00 1.14
C ALA A 230 8.02 -24.08 0.07
N ASP A 231 6.97 -24.89 0.31
CA ASP A 231 6.59 -26.00 -0.57
C ASP A 231 7.81 -26.94 -0.91
N GLY A 232 8.62 -27.27 0.11
CA GLY A 232 9.76 -28.16 -0.07
C GLY A 232 10.87 -27.62 -0.98
N ASN A 233 11.22 -26.33 -0.89
CA ASN A 233 12.11 -25.57 -1.76
C ASN A 233 11.53 -25.33 -3.17
N GLY A 234 10.22 -25.20 -3.24
CA GLY A 234 9.48 -25.02 -4.48
C GLY A 234 9.52 -23.59 -5.05
N TYR A 235 10.16 -22.61 -4.38
CA TYR A 235 10.19 -21.22 -4.83
C TYR A 235 11.59 -20.74 -5.20
N ILE A 236 11.69 -20.03 -6.35
CA ILE A 236 12.84 -19.19 -6.68
C ILE A 236 12.59 -17.82 -6.02
N VAL A 237 13.32 -17.50 -4.97
CA VAL A 237 13.23 -16.21 -4.28
C VAL A 237 14.37 -15.32 -4.74
N LEU A 238 14.02 -14.25 -5.44
CA LEU A 238 14.99 -13.31 -5.98
C LEU A 238 15.67 -12.51 -4.86
N THR A 239 16.86 -11.98 -5.16
CA THR A 239 17.51 -11.04 -4.23
C THR A 239 16.56 -9.87 -3.93
N PRO A 240 16.16 -9.68 -2.66
CA PRO A 240 15.22 -8.62 -2.30
C PRO A 240 15.76 -7.23 -2.65
N GLN A 241 14.91 -6.40 -3.24
CA GLN A 241 15.28 -5.04 -3.62
C GLN A 241 14.63 -3.99 -2.71
N VAL A 242 15.36 -2.92 -2.42
CA VAL A 242 14.81 -1.75 -1.73
C VAL A 242 14.29 -0.79 -2.80
N LEU A 243 12.98 -0.62 -2.86
CA LEU A 243 12.32 0.33 -3.77
C LEU A 243 12.08 1.65 -3.05
N HIS A 244 12.49 2.76 -3.67
CA HIS A 244 12.19 4.11 -3.21
C HIS A 244 10.94 4.62 -3.92
N ALA A 245 9.87 4.89 -3.20
CA ALA A 245 8.56 5.24 -3.74
C ALA A 245 8.61 6.46 -4.70
N GLY A 246 9.43 7.47 -4.38
CA GLY A 246 9.64 8.64 -5.26
C GLY A 246 10.18 8.32 -6.65
N ASN A 247 10.78 7.13 -6.85
CA ASN A 247 11.24 6.68 -8.17
C ASN A 247 10.09 6.14 -9.03
N TYR A 248 8.88 6.08 -8.50
CA TYR A 248 7.67 5.52 -9.12
C TYR A 248 6.49 6.50 -9.13
N GLY A 249 6.77 7.81 -9.04
CA GLY A 249 5.73 8.83 -9.10
C GLY A 249 4.93 9.04 -7.81
N VAL A 250 5.46 8.56 -6.67
CA VAL A 250 4.88 8.81 -5.34
C VAL A 250 5.54 10.05 -4.74
N PRO A 251 4.79 11.07 -4.28
CA PRO A 251 5.35 12.29 -3.69
C PRO A 251 5.88 12.09 -2.26
N GLU A 252 6.52 10.97 -1.99
CA GLU A 252 6.96 10.56 -0.66
C GLU A 252 8.38 9.96 -0.70
N SER A 253 9.23 10.38 0.23
CA SER A 253 10.52 9.75 0.48
C SER A 253 10.32 8.52 1.38
N ARG A 254 9.90 7.40 0.76
CA ARG A 254 9.59 6.13 1.43
C ARG A 254 10.37 5.00 0.78
N GLU A 255 11.06 4.20 1.57
CA GLU A 255 11.82 3.04 1.10
C GLU A 255 11.24 1.75 1.69
N ARG A 256 11.03 0.76 0.83
CA ARG A 256 10.53 -0.56 1.21
C ARG A 256 11.35 -1.67 0.59
N VAL A 257 11.69 -2.68 1.39
CA VAL A 257 12.27 -3.91 0.85
C VAL A 257 11.16 -4.81 0.36
N ILE A 258 11.30 -5.29 -0.86
CA ILE A 258 10.36 -6.19 -1.51
C ILE A 258 11.04 -7.52 -1.77
N PHE A 259 10.43 -8.60 -1.29
CA PHE A 259 10.78 -9.97 -1.62
C PHE A 259 9.79 -10.48 -2.66
N ILE A 260 10.29 -11.10 -3.72
CA ILE A 260 9.46 -11.75 -4.75
C ILE A 260 9.92 -13.18 -4.88
N GLY A 261 9.02 -14.12 -4.66
CA GLY A 261 9.23 -15.53 -4.88
C GLY A 261 8.27 -16.06 -5.94
N ILE A 262 8.79 -16.92 -6.83
CA ILE A 262 8.04 -17.47 -7.96
C ILE A 262 8.14 -18.98 -7.88
N ARG A 263 6.99 -19.67 -7.94
CA ARG A 263 6.91 -21.11 -7.79
C ARG A 263 7.53 -21.83 -8.98
N ARG A 264 8.53 -22.67 -8.71
CA ARG A 264 9.40 -23.31 -9.70
C ARG A 264 8.64 -24.24 -10.64
N ASP A 265 7.74 -25.06 -10.11
CA ASP A 265 7.00 -26.07 -10.90
C ASP A 265 5.95 -25.46 -11.83
N ALA A 266 5.58 -24.20 -11.61
CA ALA A 266 4.69 -23.44 -12.47
C ALA A 266 5.40 -22.70 -13.60
N LEU A 267 6.72 -22.52 -13.51
CA LEU A 267 7.51 -21.74 -14.45
C LEU A 267 7.82 -22.52 -15.74
N ARG A 268 7.88 -21.81 -16.85
CA ARG A 268 8.45 -22.30 -18.12
C ARG A 268 9.95 -22.51 -17.98
N PRO A 269 10.55 -23.51 -18.67
CA PRO A 269 11.99 -23.80 -18.55
C PRO A 269 12.91 -22.60 -18.82
N GLU A 270 12.54 -21.74 -19.80
CA GLU A 270 13.30 -20.53 -20.13
C GLU A 270 13.29 -19.52 -19.00
N ALA A 271 12.14 -19.40 -18.32
CA ALA A 271 11.98 -18.51 -17.18
C ALA A 271 12.80 -18.99 -15.97
N ILE A 272 12.80 -20.29 -15.69
CA ILE A 272 13.66 -20.88 -14.63
C ILE A 272 15.14 -20.53 -14.91
N LYS A 273 15.62 -20.79 -16.13
CA LYS A 273 17.01 -20.50 -16.53
C LYS A 273 17.36 -19.03 -16.37
N ALA A 274 16.43 -18.14 -16.74
CA ALA A 274 16.64 -16.69 -16.63
C ALA A 274 16.67 -16.22 -15.17
N LEU A 275 15.71 -16.67 -14.34
CA LEU A 275 15.58 -16.28 -12.94
C LEU A 275 16.71 -16.84 -12.03
N GLU A 276 17.30 -17.96 -12.40
CA GLU A 276 18.45 -18.56 -11.68
C GLU A 276 19.82 -18.06 -12.18
N SER A 277 19.83 -17.21 -13.21
CA SER A 277 21.08 -16.63 -13.70
C SER A 277 21.67 -15.66 -12.68
N LYS A 278 23.01 -15.53 -12.68
CA LYS A 278 23.74 -14.61 -11.78
C LYS A 278 23.23 -13.17 -11.86
N VAL A 279 22.80 -12.74 -13.05
CA VAL A 279 22.13 -11.46 -13.31
C VAL A 279 20.85 -11.80 -14.07
N VAL A 280 19.72 -11.57 -13.44
CA VAL A 280 18.42 -11.80 -14.08
C VAL A 280 18.26 -10.83 -15.24
N PRO A 281 18.02 -11.31 -16.48
CA PRO A 281 17.79 -10.44 -17.62
C PRO A 281 16.57 -9.52 -17.38
N ASP A 282 16.65 -8.30 -17.89
CA ASP A 282 15.60 -7.28 -17.71
C ASP A 282 14.20 -7.76 -18.11
N GLU A 283 14.12 -8.53 -19.21
CA GLU A 283 12.87 -9.08 -19.74
C GLU A 283 12.27 -10.21 -18.89
N TYR A 284 12.99 -10.68 -17.86
CA TYR A 284 12.53 -11.65 -16.84
C TYR A 284 12.57 -11.07 -15.43
N ASN A 285 13.01 -9.83 -15.22
CA ASN A 285 13.12 -9.25 -13.89
C ASN A 285 11.74 -8.75 -13.41
N PRO A 286 11.16 -9.29 -12.31
CA PRO A 286 9.83 -8.92 -11.83
C PRO A 286 9.78 -7.57 -11.11
N TYR A 287 10.94 -7.00 -10.77
CA TYR A 287 10.95 -5.66 -10.16
C TYR A 287 10.65 -4.59 -11.20
N PRO A 288 9.74 -3.63 -10.91
CA PRO A 288 9.42 -2.57 -11.84
C PRO A 288 10.62 -1.64 -12.06
N LYS A 289 10.75 -1.13 -13.28
CA LYS A 289 11.77 -0.11 -13.59
C LYS A 289 11.35 1.25 -13.04
N PRO A 290 12.29 2.05 -12.50
CA PRO A 290 12.01 3.42 -12.11
C PRO A 290 11.44 4.24 -13.28
N THR A 291 10.44 5.06 -13.01
CA THR A 291 9.78 5.95 -13.96
C THR A 291 10.08 7.42 -13.71
N HIS A 292 10.44 7.77 -12.47
CA HIS A 292 10.70 9.13 -12.01
C HIS A 292 12.12 9.27 -11.43
N ALA A 293 12.64 10.47 -11.45
CA ALA A 293 13.97 10.77 -10.94
C ALA A 293 14.11 10.43 -9.45
N GLY A 294 13.11 10.74 -8.61
CA GLY A 294 13.10 10.40 -7.19
C GLY A 294 14.45 10.68 -6.51
N THR A 295 15.22 9.63 -6.24
CA THR A 295 16.61 9.70 -5.75
C THR A 295 17.64 9.50 -6.85
N LEU A 296 17.21 9.22 -8.08
CA LEU A 296 18.07 8.92 -9.22
C LEU A 296 18.44 10.19 -10.00
N LYS A 297 19.63 10.22 -10.56
CA LYS A 297 20.13 11.33 -11.40
C LYS A 297 20.07 11.00 -12.90
N ASP A 298 19.11 10.22 -13.33
CA ASP A 298 18.94 9.83 -14.72
C ASP A 298 18.09 10.87 -15.46
N LYS A 299 18.62 11.42 -16.57
CA LYS A 299 17.96 12.44 -17.40
C LYS A 299 16.79 11.88 -18.24
N GLY A 300 16.68 10.55 -18.36
CA GLY A 300 15.60 9.90 -19.09
C GLY A 300 14.33 9.70 -18.27
N LEU A 301 14.38 9.93 -16.94
CA LEU A 301 13.26 9.75 -16.04
C LEU A 301 12.40 11.01 -15.94
N LEU A 302 11.10 10.82 -15.62
CA LEU A 302 10.19 11.92 -15.34
C LEU A 302 10.65 12.71 -14.09
N PRO A 303 10.32 14.01 -13.99
CA PRO A 303 10.53 14.77 -12.76
C PRO A 303 9.81 14.12 -11.57
N ILE A 304 10.30 14.37 -10.36
CA ILE A 304 9.61 13.96 -9.13
C ILE A 304 8.19 14.55 -9.11
N VAL A 305 7.24 13.78 -8.55
CA VAL A 305 5.98 14.35 -8.10
C VAL A 305 6.20 15.00 -6.75
N THR A 306 5.84 16.26 -6.61
CA THR A 306 6.05 17.01 -5.37
C THR A 306 4.81 16.92 -4.47
N THR A 307 4.97 17.21 -3.18
CA THR A 307 3.82 17.33 -2.28
C THR A 307 2.89 18.45 -2.71
N TYR A 308 3.41 19.52 -3.33
CA TYR A 308 2.59 20.59 -3.90
C TYR A 308 1.62 20.07 -4.96
N ASP A 309 2.09 19.17 -5.84
CA ASP A 309 1.28 18.63 -6.94
C ASP A 309 0.02 17.88 -6.47
N VAL A 310 0.04 17.34 -5.28
CA VAL A 310 -1.10 16.59 -4.71
C VAL A 310 -1.86 17.35 -3.63
N LEU A 311 -1.35 18.46 -3.11
CA LEU A 311 -1.95 19.20 -2.01
C LEU A 311 -2.44 20.62 -2.38
N GLN A 312 -2.07 21.15 -3.56
CA GLN A 312 -2.31 22.57 -3.92
C GLN A 312 -3.79 22.97 -3.97
N ASP A 313 -4.66 22.02 -4.33
CA ASP A 313 -6.08 22.26 -4.55
C ASP A 313 -6.96 21.87 -3.35
N LEU A 314 -6.33 21.45 -2.24
CA LEU A 314 -7.07 21.12 -1.03
C LEU A 314 -7.52 22.38 -0.29
N ASP A 315 -8.78 22.41 0.05
CA ASP A 315 -9.32 23.39 0.98
C ASP A 315 -8.68 23.24 2.37
N GLU A 316 -8.59 24.35 3.10
CA GLU A 316 -8.21 24.32 4.51
C GLU A 316 -9.27 23.56 5.33
N PRO A 317 -8.86 22.94 6.46
CA PRO A 317 -9.77 22.14 7.29
C PRO A 317 -11.02 22.88 7.77
N GLU A 318 -10.96 24.21 7.86
CA GLU A 318 -12.06 25.04 8.32
C GLU A 318 -13.13 25.31 7.23
N THR A 319 -12.80 25.08 5.96
CA THR A 319 -13.66 25.42 4.80
C THR A 319 -14.12 24.22 3.99
N THR A 320 -13.53 23.06 4.23
CA THR A 320 -13.86 21.82 3.51
C THR A 320 -15.04 21.06 4.11
N HIS A 321 -15.65 20.19 3.32
CA HIS A 321 -16.63 19.20 3.77
C HIS A 321 -16.06 17.78 3.86
N ASP A 322 -14.80 17.57 3.44
CA ASP A 322 -14.12 16.27 3.59
C ASP A 322 -13.71 16.05 5.05
N GLU A 323 -14.32 15.08 5.71
CA GLU A 323 -14.03 14.76 7.11
C GLU A 323 -12.57 14.35 7.32
N SER A 324 -11.94 13.72 6.32
CA SER A 324 -10.53 13.34 6.38
C SER A 324 -9.59 14.56 6.30
N GLN A 325 -10.09 15.69 5.81
CA GLN A 325 -9.39 16.98 5.81
C GLN A 325 -9.74 17.82 7.04
N MET A 326 -11.01 17.80 7.48
CA MET A 326 -11.49 18.58 8.63
C MET A 326 -10.89 18.11 9.96
N ILE A 327 -10.78 16.79 10.16
CA ILE A 327 -10.48 16.16 11.45
C ILE A 327 -9.04 15.69 11.48
N TYR A 328 -8.18 16.43 12.18
CA TYR A 328 -6.75 16.18 12.22
C TYR A 328 -6.15 16.41 13.62
N SER A 329 -4.90 16.01 13.82
CA SER A 329 -4.16 16.20 15.07
C SER A 329 -3.95 17.67 15.40
N LYS A 330 -4.29 18.06 16.62
CA LYS A 330 -4.04 19.38 17.20
C LYS A 330 -2.79 19.42 18.09
N ALA A 331 -1.92 18.37 18.01
CA ALA A 331 -0.69 18.32 18.78
C ALA A 331 0.24 19.50 18.47
N LYS A 332 0.69 20.20 19.52
CA LYS A 332 1.50 21.41 19.43
C LYS A 332 2.93 21.11 18.97
N TYR A 333 3.60 22.13 18.45
CA TYR A 333 5.03 22.12 18.18
C TYR A 333 5.82 22.09 19.51
N LEU A 334 6.83 21.23 19.60
CA LEU A 334 7.59 21.01 20.84
C LEU A 334 9.06 21.47 20.76
N ALA A 335 9.54 21.91 19.61
CA ALA A 335 10.90 22.40 19.37
C ALA A 335 12.05 21.47 19.88
N ASN A 336 11.77 20.19 20.12
CA ASN A 336 12.71 19.27 20.79
C ASN A 336 13.45 18.32 19.86
N GLY A 337 13.40 18.57 18.53
CA GLY A 337 14.03 17.74 17.51
C GLY A 337 13.48 16.31 17.40
N SER A 338 12.38 15.99 18.11
CA SER A 338 11.73 14.69 18.00
C SER A 338 11.03 14.52 16.65
N GLN A 339 10.64 13.28 16.36
CA GLN A 339 9.89 12.96 15.14
C GLN A 339 8.55 13.72 15.10
N GLY A 340 8.11 14.09 13.88
CA GLY A 340 6.89 14.85 13.69
C GLY A 340 6.99 16.34 14.01
N GLN A 341 8.20 16.87 14.18
CA GLN A 341 8.42 18.29 14.52
C GLN A 341 9.00 19.09 13.32
N ILE A 342 8.79 18.61 12.11
CA ILE A 342 9.26 19.29 10.89
C ILE A 342 8.08 19.75 10.02
N GLU A 343 8.29 20.85 9.29
CA GLU A 343 7.43 21.30 8.22
C GLU A 343 7.74 20.50 6.95
N ILE A 344 6.71 20.04 6.22
CA ILE A 344 6.92 19.36 4.93
C ILE A 344 7.50 20.31 3.88
N LYS A 345 8.19 19.76 2.88
CA LYS A 345 8.60 20.52 1.71
C LYS A 345 7.48 20.47 0.68
N LEU A 346 7.10 21.60 0.10
CA LEU A 346 6.09 21.62 -0.97
C LEU A 346 6.70 21.34 -2.35
N ASP A 347 7.91 21.80 -2.58
CA ASP A 347 8.64 21.72 -3.86
C ASP A 347 9.49 20.44 -3.99
N GLY A 348 9.21 19.42 -3.21
CA GLY A 348 9.97 18.17 -3.18
C GLY A 348 9.16 17.00 -2.71
N LEU A 349 9.84 15.88 -2.47
CA LEU A 349 9.23 14.71 -1.85
C LEU A 349 8.87 15.01 -0.39
N GLY A 350 7.68 14.61 0.01
CA GLY A 350 7.24 14.59 1.40
C GLY A 350 8.05 13.59 2.25
N PRO A 351 8.00 13.72 3.57
CA PRO A 351 8.59 12.76 4.48
C PRO A 351 7.82 11.43 4.45
N THR A 352 8.46 10.35 4.92
CA THR A 352 7.75 9.08 5.13
C THR A 352 6.57 9.28 6.09
N ILE A 353 5.35 9.05 5.61
CA ILE A 353 4.15 9.00 6.45
C ILE A 353 4.26 7.78 7.36
N ARG A 354 4.31 8.02 8.65
CA ARG A 354 4.54 6.99 9.66
C ARG A 354 3.23 6.50 10.26
N SER A 355 3.25 5.29 10.77
CA SER A 355 2.15 4.71 11.56
C SER A 355 2.01 5.40 12.91
N GLU A 356 1.71 6.68 12.91
CA GLU A 356 1.64 7.52 14.11
C GLU A 356 0.20 7.56 14.66
N HIS A 357 0.02 7.14 15.90
CA HIS A 357 -1.30 7.07 16.54
C HIS A 357 -1.46 8.07 17.70
N HIS A 358 -0.39 8.82 18.05
CA HIS A 358 -0.41 9.86 19.08
C HIS A 358 -0.54 11.28 18.50
N GLY A 359 -0.69 11.40 17.18
CA GLY A 359 -0.86 12.67 16.48
C GLY A 359 0.44 13.47 16.27
N ASN A 360 1.62 12.86 16.46
CA ASN A 360 2.92 13.48 16.15
C ASN A 360 3.27 13.30 14.66
N ILE A 361 2.32 13.59 13.79
CA ILE A 361 2.56 13.65 12.34
C ILE A 361 3.25 14.99 12.01
N GLU A 362 3.94 15.07 10.89
CA GLU A 362 4.63 16.26 10.44
C GLU A 362 3.68 17.46 10.26
N PHE A 363 4.25 18.67 10.30
CA PHE A 363 3.48 19.90 10.08
C PHE A 363 3.26 20.17 8.59
N ARG A 364 2.01 20.49 8.22
CA ARG A 364 1.71 21.06 6.90
C ARG A 364 2.40 22.40 6.73
N ARG A 365 2.34 23.26 7.79
CA ARG A 365 3.11 24.48 7.95
C ARG A 365 3.35 24.80 9.42
N LEU A 366 4.51 25.38 9.69
CA LEU A 366 4.87 25.96 10.97
C LEU A 366 4.57 27.47 10.95
N SER A 367 4.36 28.07 12.11
CA SER A 367 4.30 29.53 12.26
C SER A 367 5.66 30.15 11.97
N ALA A 368 5.70 31.46 11.71
CA ALA A 368 6.96 32.20 11.54
C ALA A 368 7.85 32.10 12.79
N GLU A 369 7.25 32.08 13.99
CA GLU A 369 7.93 31.94 15.28
C GLU A 369 8.63 30.56 15.42
N HIS A 370 8.04 29.53 14.81
CA HIS A 370 8.58 28.17 14.80
C HIS A 370 9.43 27.86 13.56
N GLY A 371 9.80 28.89 12.79
CA GLY A 371 10.70 28.76 11.63
C GLY A 371 10.00 28.27 10.35
N GLY A 372 8.70 28.53 10.21
CA GLY A 372 7.89 28.20 9.04
C GLY A 372 8.45 28.80 7.75
N LYS A 373 8.47 27.99 6.68
CA LYS A 373 9.07 28.31 5.38
C LYS A 373 8.04 28.62 4.29
N HIS A 374 6.78 28.30 4.49
CA HIS A 374 5.69 28.52 3.53
C HIS A 374 5.21 29.98 3.54
N ARG A 375 6.09 30.87 3.09
CA ARG A 375 5.91 32.34 3.20
C ARG A 375 4.62 32.85 2.56
N VAL A 376 4.16 32.23 1.46
CA VAL A 376 2.92 32.63 0.77
C VAL A 376 1.72 32.34 1.66
N GLU A 377 1.62 31.16 2.22
CA GLU A 377 0.55 30.74 3.11
C GLU A 377 0.54 31.54 4.43
N LEU A 378 1.75 31.78 4.99
CA LEU A 378 1.90 32.59 6.20
C LEU A 378 1.47 34.05 5.97
N LYS A 379 1.82 34.65 4.82
CA LYS A 379 1.37 36.01 4.43
C LYS A 379 -0.12 36.08 4.20
N ALA A 380 -0.75 34.99 3.74
CA ALA A 380 -2.19 34.85 3.62
C ALA A 380 -2.90 34.65 4.98
N GLY A 381 -2.17 34.62 6.09
CA GLY A 381 -2.73 34.48 7.44
C GLY A 381 -3.10 33.05 7.82
N LEU A 382 -2.67 32.04 7.06
CA LEU A 382 -2.96 30.66 7.37
C LEU A 382 -2.18 30.20 8.61
N LYS A 383 -2.88 29.48 9.51
CA LYS A 383 -2.35 29.09 10.83
C LYS A 383 -1.41 27.89 10.74
N GLU A 384 -0.50 27.81 11.72
CA GLU A 384 0.29 26.60 11.97
C GLU A 384 -0.65 25.40 12.17
N ARG A 385 -0.35 24.30 11.47
CA ARG A 385 -1.09 23.06 11.65
C ARG A 385 -0.32 21.83 11.18
N ARG A 386 -0.70 20.70 11.70
CA ARG A 386 -0.21 19.39 11.25
C ARG A 386 -0.88 18.98 9.95
N LEU A 387 -0.27 17.99 9.28
CA LEU A 387 -0.92 17.31 8.16
C LEU A 387 -2.25 16.69 8.61
N THR A 388 -3.23 16.74 7.74
CA THR A 388 -4.50 16.03 7.92
C THR A 388 -4.38 14.57 7.47
N PRO A 389 -5.30 13.67 7.85
CA PRO A 389 -5.37 12.33 7.26
C PRO A 389 -5.50 12.35 5.74
N ARG A 390 -6.25 13.30 5.17
CA ARG A 390 -6.37 13.46 3.71
C ARG A 390 -5.03 13.79 3.07
N GLU A 391 -4.30 14.77 3.61
CA GLU A 391 -2.98 15.14 3.10
C GLU A 391 -1.99 13.98 3.20
N CYS A 392 -1.99 13.24 4.31
CA CYS A 392 -1.17 12.04 4.46
C CYS A 392 -1.53 10.96 3.43
N ALA A 393 -2.83 10.76 3.17
CA ALA A 393 -3.32 9.80 2.19
C ALA A 393 -2.89 10.14 0.77
N LEU A 394 -3.00 11.42 0.37
CA LEU A 394 -2.59 11.89 -0.96
C LEU A 394 -1.07 11.80 -1.17
N ILE A 395 -0.27 12.13 -0.14
CA ILE A 395 1.19 11.96 -0.19
C ILE A 395 1.55 10.47 -0.36
N GLN A 396 0.77 9.58 0.25
CA GLN A 396 0.90 8.13 0.13
C GLN A 396 0.25 7.57 -1.15
N THR A 397 -0.34 8.43 -1.98
CA THR A 397 -1.03 8.11 -3.24
C THR A 397 -2.32 7.30 -3.12
N PHE A 398 -2.98 7.32 -1.95
CA PHE A 398 -4.37 6.92 -1.90
C PHE A 398 -5.23 7.91 -2.70
N PRO A 399 -6.27 7.42 -3.39
CA PRO A 399 -7.11 8.30 -4.20
C PRO A 399 -7.87 9.33 -3.36
N PRO A 400 -8.20 10.50 -3.93
CA PRO A 400 -8.84 11.60 -3.22
C PRO A 400 -10.22 11.26 -2.66
N ASP A 401 -10.89 10.26 -3.19
CA ASP A 401 -12.19 9.77 -2.77
C ASP A 401 -12.12 8.64 -1.73
N TYR A 402 -10.91 8.20 -1.34
CA TYR A 402 -10.73 7.21 -0.27
C TYR A 402 -11.03 7.82 1.10
N ARG A 403 -12.00 7.28 1.84
CA ARG A 403 -12.42 7.81 3.15
C ARG A 403 -11.61 7.22 4.29
N PHE A 404 -10.91 8.07 5.02
CA PHE A 404 -10.11 7.68 6.19
C PHE A 404 -10.74 8.10 7.53
N ILE A 405 -11.72 8.99 7.53
CA ILE A 405 -12.54 9.28 8.72
C ILE A 405 -13.92 8.71 8.48
N ILE A 406 -14.32 7.76 9.33
CA ILE A 406 -15.60 7.06 9.20
C ILE A 406 -16.32 7.12 10.54
N LYS A 407 -17.43 7.89 10.59
CA LYS A 407 -18.28 7.99 11.76
C LYS A 407 -19.14 6.75 11.95
N ARG A 408 -19.48 6.43 13.17
CA ARG A 408 -20.51 5.44 13.49
C ARG A 408 -21.88 5.96 13.10
N ILE A 409 -22.76 5.09 12.64
CA ILE A 409 -24.14 5.44 12.27
C ILE A 409 -24.94 5.77 13.53
N THR A 410 -24.66 5.09 14.64
CA THR A 410 -25.33 5.28 15.91
C THR A 410 -24.33 5.72 16.99
N GLY A 411 -24.72 6.72 17.78
CA GLY A 411 -23.90 7.27 18.86
C GLY A 411 -22.83 8.27 18.40
N ASN A 412 -22.12 8.84 19.35
CA ASN A 412 -21.05 9.81 19.12
C ASN A 412 -19.71 9.06 19.07
N GLY A 413 -19.18 8.76 17.88
CA GLY A 413 -17.88 8.10 17.76
C GLY A 413 -17.51 7.76 16.32
N TYR A 414 -16.36 7.13 16.18
CA TYR A 414 -15.79 6.78 14.89
C TYR A 414 -15.54 5.28 14.80
N HIS A 415 -15.75 4.71 13.63
CA HIS A 415 -15.15 3.44 13.23
C HIS A 415 -13.67 3.65 12.92
N VAL A 416 -13.37 4.76 12.19
CA VAL A 416 -11.99 5.18 11.92
C VAL A 416 -11.84 6.62 12.36
N SER A 417 -11.12 6.84 13.46
CA SER A 417 -10.75 8.16 13.99
C SER A 417 -9.52 8.72 13.28
N SER A 418 -9.17 9.99 13.50
CA SER A 418 -7.95 10.58 12.95
C SER A 418 -6.67 9.84 13.39
N SER A 419 -6.59 9.42 14.66
CA SER A 419 -5.47 8.62 15.16
C SER A 419 -5.37 7.25 14.44
N SER A 420 -6.51 6.57 14.27
CA SER A 420 -6.57 5.32 13.49
C SER A 420 -6.22 5.56 12.03
N ALA A 421 -6.69 6.66 11.43
CA ALA A 421 -6.39 7.02 10.04
C ALA A 421 -4.88 7.19 9.81
N TYR A 422 -4.19 7.99 10.62
CA TYR A 422 -2.72 8.13 10.52
C TYR A 422 -2.01 6.77 10.64
N LYS A 423 -2.46 5.92 11.56
CA LYS A 423 -1.88 4.61 11.78
C LYS A 423 -2.02 3.70 10.55
N ILE A 424 -3.22 3.57 9.99
CA ILE A 424 -3.46 2.67 8.84
C ILE A 424 -2.88 3.22 7.55
N ILE A 425 -2.89 4.55 7.33
CA ILE A 425 -2.22 5.18 6.19
C ILE A 425 -0.70 4.94 6.27
N GLY A 426 -0.09 5.22 7.41
CA GLY A 426 1.36 5.08 7.59
C GLY A 426 1.88 3.65 7.48
N ASN A 427 1.04 2.63 7.79
CA ASN A 427 1.38 1.22 7.60
C ASN A 427 1.32 0.79 6.13
N ALA A 428 0.52 1.45 5.30
CA ALA A 428 0.25 1.01 3.94
C ALA A 428 1.46 1.10 2.99
N VAL A 429 1.48 0.24 1.99
CA VAL A 429 2.29 0.42 0.78
C VAL A 429 1.59 1.46 -0.10
N PRO A 430 2.30 2.44 -0.69
CA PRO A 430 1.69 3.39 -1.61
C PRO A 430 1.01 2.68 -2.79
N PRO A 431 -0.28 2.94 -3.06
CA PRO A 431 -1.01 2.29 -4.16
C PRO A 431 -0.33 2.38 -5.53
N ILE A 432 0.27 3.53 -5.87
CA ILE A 432 0.99 3.68 -7.16
C ILE A 432 2.23 2.77 -7.21
N LEU A 433 3.00 2.64 -6.11
CA LEU A 433 4.14 1.71 -6.08
C LEU A 433 3.67 0.26 -6.27
N ALA A 434 2.60 -0.12 -5.58
CA ALA A 434 2.01 -1.46 -5.72
C ALA A 434 1.46 -1.69 -7.14
N TYR A 435 0.87 -0.68 -7.77
CA TYR A 435 0.38 -0.74 -9.15
C TYR A 435 1.53 -1.00 -10.14
N HIS A 436 2.68 -0.32 -9.99
CA HIS A 436 3.85 -0.59 -10.82
C HIS A 436 4.36 -2.03 -10.66
N ILE A 437 4.33 -2.58 -9.45
CA ILE A 437 4.67 -3.99 -9.20
C ILE A 437 3.68 -4.90 -9.90
N ALA A 438 2.38 -4.68 -9.72
CA ALA A 438 1.31 -5.47 -10.34
C ALA A 438 1.40 -5.46 -11.87
N MET A 439 1.53 -4.29 -12.49
CA MET A 439 1.65 -4.16 -13.94
C MET A 439 2.90 -4.86 -14.48
N ARG A 440 4.02 -4.77 -13.76
CA ARG A 440 5.23 -5.49 -14.16
C ARG A 440 5.04 -7.02 -14.12
N LEU A 441 4.40 -7.54 -13.10
CA LEU A 441 4.09 -8.97 -12.99
C LEU A 441 3.11 -9.41 -14.08
N GLN A 442 2.09 -8.59 -14.37
CA GLN A 442 1.13 -8.86 -15.44
C GLN A 442 1.82 -8.93 -16.82
N GLU A 443 2.74 -8.00 -17.12
CA GLU A 443 3.55 -8.02 -18.35
C GLU A 443 4.40 -9.29 -18.49
N LEU A 444 4.91 -9.81 -17.36
CA LEU A 444 5.78 -10.98 -17.35
C LEU A 444 5.02 -12.30 -17.26
N TRP A 445 3.74 -12.26 -16.93
CA TRP A 445 2.93 -13.46 -16.70
C TRP A 445 2.99 -14.49 -17.84
N PRO A 446 2.79 -14.09 -19.12
CA PRO A 446 2.90 -15.03 -20.23
C PRO A 446 4.30 -15.63 -20.40
N LYS A 447 5.34 -14.86 -20.07
CA LYS A 447 6.73 -15.37 -20.12
C LYS A 447 7.04 -16.39 -19.03
N TYR A 448 6.42 -16.21 -17.86
CA TYR A 448 6.63 -17.11 -16.73
C TYR A 448 5.80 -18.37 -16.83
N PHE A 449 4.51 -18.25 -17.13
CA PHE A 449 3.54 -19.33 -16.98
C PHE A 449 2.88 -19.76 -18.31
N GLY A 450 3.07 -19.02 -19.40
CA GLY A 450 2.35 -19.23 -20.65
C GLY A 450 1.04 -18.44 -20.71
N ASP A 451 0.29 -18.69 -21.78
CA ASP A 451 -0.99 -18.02 -22.06
C ASP A 451 -2.19 -18.80 -21.51
N ASP A 452 -1.99 -19.69 -20.55
CA ASP A 452 -3.06 -20.54 -19.97
C ASP A 452 -4.06 -19.78 -19.11
#